data_658d6d2d301bf7a580e8441b70a77532
#
_entry.id   658d6d2d301bf7a580e8441b70a77532
#
_cell.length_a   1.000
_cell.length_b   1.000
_cell.length_c   1.000
_cell.angle_alpha   90.00
_cell.angle_beta   90.00
_cell.angle_gamma   90.00
#
_symmetry.space_group_name_H-M   'P 1'
#
loop_
_entity.id
_entity.type
_entity.pdbx_description
1 polymer ?
#
loop_
_entity_poly.entity_id
_entity_poly.type
_entity_poly.pdbx_seq_one_letter_code
_entity_poly.pdbx_strand_id
1 'polypeptide(L)'
;MSTLTLGIIVIIYMFVIAWLGYLGYRQTKNASDYLLGGRKVNPIIMALSYGATFISASAIVGFGGVAATFGMGIQWLCLLNMFMGVVVAFIFFGRRTRKLGEAHNARTFPQLLGLHYKSRSIQIFIASIIFIGMPLYAAVVMKGGAVFIEQMFHIDLHLALLIFTLIVAAYVITGGIKGVLYTDALQAVIMFACMLFLLFWFYHIMDMGFIEANQKLTDIAPMVPERFKALGHQGWTAMPISGSPQWYTLVTSLILGVGIGCLAQPQLVVRFMICLLYTS
;
A
#
# COMPACT_ATOMS: atom_id res chain seq x y z
N MET A 1 10.66 17.83 -18.67
CA MET A 1 12.00 17.34 -18.27
C MET A 1 12.59 16.56 -19.43
N SER A 2 13.91 16.67 -19.68
CA SER A 2 14.54 15.85 -20.71
C SER A 2 14.60 14.38 -20.25
N THR A 3 14.52 13.43 -21.19
CA THR A 3 14.66 11.99 -20.90
C THR A 3 15.98 11.68 -20.18
N LEU A 4 17.03 12.46 -20.48
CA LEU A 4 18.33 12.36 -19.82
C LEU A 4 18.23 12.69 -18.32
N THR A 5 17.59 13.80 -17.96
CA THR A 5 17.42 14.23 -16.55
C THR A 5 16.63 13.18 -15.77
N LEU A 6 15.58 12.63 -16.37
CA LEU A 6 14.79 11.56 -15.77
C LEU A 6 15.62 10.31 -15.54
N GLY A 7 16.41 9.90 -16.57
CA GLY A 7 17.31 8.75 -16.46
C GLY A 7 18.33 8.91 -15.32
N ILE A 8 18.92 10.08 -15.16
CA ILE A 8 19.87 10.36 -14.06
C ILE A 8 19.18 10.20 -12.70
N ILE A 9 17.98 10.78 -12.52
CA ILE A 9 17.22 10.66 -11.26
C ILE A 9 16.93 9.20 -10.93
N VAL A 10 16.48 8.42 -11.91
CA VAL A 10 16.20 6.99 -11.73
C VAL A 10 17.47 6.23 -11.37
N ILE A 11 18.60 6.48 -12.01
CA ILE A 11 19.87 5.81 -11.69
C ILE A 11 20.30 6.14 -10.25
N ILE A 12 20.25 7.40 -9.84
CA ILE A 12 20.57 7.80 -8.46
C ILE A 12 19.66 7.09 -7.46
N TYR A 13 18.35 7.09 -7.72
CA TYR A 13 17.37 6.39 -6.91
C TYR A 13 17.68 4.90 -6.80
N MET A 14 17.95 4.24 -7.92
CA MET A 14 18.30 2.81 -7.96
C MET A 14 19.57 2.51 -7.16
N PHE A 15 20.57 3.37 -7.24
CA PHE A 15 21.79 3.24 -6.44
C PHE A 15 21.49 3.32 -4.94
N VAL A 16 20.66 4.27 -4.51
CA VAL A 16 20.26 4.40 -3.10
C VAL A 16 19.47 3.16 -2.63
N ILE A 17 18.54 2.66 -3.43
CA ILE A 17 17.78 1.43 -3.11
C ILE A 17 18.72 0.21 -3.00
N ALA A 18 19.65 0.05 -3.92
CA ALA A 18 20.64 -1.02 -3.89
C ALA A 18 21.52 -0.94 -2.63
N TRP A 19 21.94 0.26 -2.27
CA TRP A 19 22.70 0.53 -1.04
C TRP A 19 21.92 0.15 0.22
N LEU A 20 20.66 0.55 0.33
CA LEU A 20 19.79 0.20 1.46
C LEU A 20 19.52 -1.31 1.53
N GLY A 21 19.30 -1.95 0.39
CA GLY A 21 19.20 -3.40 0.28
C GLY A 21 20.46 -4.11 0.78
N TYR A 22 21.64 -3.62 0.39
CA TYR A 22 22.94 -4.13 0.86
C TYR A 22 23.14 -3.94 2.36
N LEU A 23 22.73 -2.81 2.93
CA LEU A 23 22.75 -2.62 4.39
C LEU A 23 21.86 -3.63 5.11
N GLY A 24 20.68 -3.92 4.56
CA GLY A 24 19.79 -4.98 5.05
C GLY A 24 20.44 -6.36 5.00
N TYR A 25 21.08 -6.68 3.88
CA TYR A 25 21.82 -7.94 3.70
C TYR A 25 22.93 -8.12 4.75
N ARG A 26 23.78 -7.13 4.96
CA ARG A 26 24.85 -7.18 5.98
C ARG A 26 24.35 -7.41 7.41
N GLN A 27 23.12 -6.98 7.71
CA GLN A 27 22.52 -7.11 9.02
C GLN A 27 21.69 -8.39 9.18
N THR A 28 21.50 -9.15 8.11
CA THR A 28 20.70 -10.39 8.10
C THR A 28 21.64 -11.59 8.25
N LYS A 29 21.65 -12.20 9.45
CA LYS A 29 22.58 -13.30 9.77
C LYS A 29 21.89 -14.67 9.88
N ASN A 30 20.60 -14.69 10.15
CA ASN A 30 19.84 -15.91 10.38
C ASN A 30 18.38 -15.78 9.89
N ALA A 31 17.63 -16.87 9.88
CA ALA A 31 16.24 -16.88 9.43
C ALA A 31 15.31 -15.95 10.23
N SER A 32 15.59 -15.72 11.52
CA SER A 32 14.82 -14.76 12.31
C SER A 32 15.10 -13.32 11.90
N ASP A 33 16.35 -13.00 11.56
CA ASP A 33 16.70 -11.68 11.02
C ASP A 33 16.06 -11.48 9.65
N TYR A 34 16.07 -12.51 8.80
CA TYR A 34 15.50 -12.46 7.45
C TYR A 34 13.99 -12.23 7.47
N LEU A 35 13.25 -12.94 8.31
CA LEU A 35 11.79 -12.91 8.36
C LEU A 35 11.22 -11.85 9.31
N LEU A 36 11.92 -11.52 10.39
CA LEU A 36 11.41 -10.67 11.48
C LEU A 36 12.34 -9.53 11.85
N GLY A 37 13.43 -9.29 11.10
CA GLY A 37 14.38 -8.22 11.41
C GLY A 37 15.04 -8.36 12.78
N GLY A 38 15.08 -9.58 13.35
CA GLY A 38 15.55 -9.82 14.70
C GLY A 38 14.62 -9.26 15.78
N ARG A 39 13.42 -8.84 15.44
CA ARG A 39 12.43 -8.17 16.33
C ARG A 39 12.95 -6.91 17.03
N LYS A 40 13.92 -6.22 16.43
CA LYS A 40 14.60 -5.04 16.99
C LYS A 40 14.55 -3.86 16.05
N VAL A 41 13.52 -3.74 15.23
CA VAL A 41 13.38 -2.66 14.25
C VAL A 41 12.99 -1.37 14.95
N ASN A 42 13.66 -0.28 14.59
CA ASN A 42 13.38 1.07 15.11
C ASN A 42 11.92 1.45 14.82
N PRO A 43 11.17 1.99 15.80
CA PRO A 43 9.77 2.38 15.62
C PRO A 43 9.51 3.37 14.49
N ILE A 44 10.41 4.32 14.25
CA ILE A 44 10.28 5.32 13.19
C ILE A 44 10.39 4.65 11.82
N ILE A 45 11.40 3.79 11.63
CA ILE A 45 11.57 3.03 10.38
C ILE A 45 10.35 2.13 10.15
N MET A 46 9.84 1.50 11.22
CA MET A 46 8.64 0.69 11.15
C MET A 46 7.42 1.51 10.75
N ALA A 47 7.20 2.67 11.35
CA ALA A 47 6.07 3.54 11.05
C ALA A 47 6.12 4.03 9.59
N LEU A 48 7.29 4.47 9.12
CA LEU A 48 7.49 4.88 7.74
C LEU A 48 7.27 3.71 6.77
N SER A 49 7.85 2.54 7.04
CA SER A 49 7.63 1.36 6.20
C SER A 49 6.17 0.88 6.20
N TYR A 50 5.49 0.97 7.35
CA TYR A 50 4.06 0.68 7.43
C TYR A 50 3.25 1.64 6.54
N GLY A 51 3.54 2.95 6.62
CA GLY A 51 2.93 3.97 5.79
C GLY A 51 3.19 3.74 4.29
N ALA A 52 4.43 3.42 3.89
CA ALA A 52 4.77 3.09 2.51
C ALA A 52 3.99 1.90 1.96
N THR A 53 3.82 0.85 2.79
CA THR A 53 3.04 -0.32 2.39
C THR A 53 1.56 -0.01 2.25
N PHE A 54 1.06 0.90 3.06
CA PHE A 54 -0.31 1.39 3.00
C PHE A 54 -0.56 2.24 1.74
N ILE A 55 0.38 3.15 1.41
CA ILE A 55 0.36 4.01 0.21
C ILE A 55 1.04 3.25 -0.93
N SER A 56 0.40 2.18 -1.40
CA SER A 56 0.90 1.39 -2.54
C SER A 56 0.57 2.06 -3.88
N ALA A 57 1.15 1.55 -4.97
CA ALA A 57 0.77 1.95 -6.32
C ALA A 57 -0.75 1.79 -6.56
N SER A 58 -1.38 0.79 -5.95
CA SER A 58 -2.84 0.62 -5.99
C SER A 58 -3.60 1.77 -5.34
N ALA A 59 -3.07 2.36 -4.27
CA ALA A 59 -3.70 3.52 -3.62
C ALA A 59 -3.54 4.78 -4.46
N ILE A 60 -2.37 5.02 -5.03
CA ILE A 60 -2.11 6.25 -5.81
C ILE A 60 -2.79 6.17 -7.19
N VAL A 61 -2.49 5.12 -7.96
CA VAL A 61 -2.99 4.99 -9.35
C VAL A 61 -4.40 4.41 -9.37
N GLY A 62 -4.63 3.34 -8.60
CA GLY A 62 -5.92 2.64 -8.57
C GLY A 62 -7.03 3.51 -7.98
N PHE A 63 -6.85 4.04 -6.77
CA PHE A 63 -7.88 4.89 -6.15
C PHE A 63 -7.99 6.26 -6.83
N GLY A 64 -6.92 6.77 -7.44
CA GLY A 64 -6.98 7.96 -8.31
C GLY A 64 -7.94 7.74 -9.49
N GLY A 65 -7.82 6.60 -10.19
CA GLY A 65 -8.74 6.22 -11.26
C GLY A 65 -10.18 5.98 -10.76
N VAL A 66 -10.32 5.35 -9.60
CA VAL A 66 -11.63 5.17 -8.95
C VAL A 66 -12.25 6.51 -8.54
N ALA A 67 -11.44 7.46 -8.03
CA ALA A 67 -11.90 8.80 -7.68
C ALA A 67 -12.45 9.56 -8.91
N ALA A 68 -11.83 9.38 -10.08
CA ALA A 68 -12.36 9.95 -11.33
C ALA A 68 -13.75 9.40 -11.69
N THR A 69 -14.06 8.15 -11.29
CA THR A 69 -15.34 7.47 -11.59
C THR A 69 -16.38 7.71 -10.50
N PHE A 70 -16.00 7.63 -9.21
CA PHE A 70 -16.94 7.70 -8.08
C PHE A 70 -16.89 9.05 -7.35
N GLY A 71 -16.00 9.95 -7.76
CA GLY A 71 -15.84 11.25 -7.14
C GLY A 71 -15.36 11.16 -5.68
N MET A 72 -15.76 12.14 -4.89
CA MET A 72 -15.37 12.28 -3.48
C MET A 72 -15.93 11.19 -2.57
N GLY A 73 -16.89 10.38 -3.03
CA GLY A 73 -17.39 9.23 -2.29
C GLY A 73 -16.29 8.24 -1.89
N ILE A 74 -15.19 8.16 -2.66
CA ILE A 74 -14.03 7.33 -2.34
C ILE A 74 -13.29 7.76 -1.05
N GLN A 75 -13.47 8.98 -0.57
CA GLN A 75 -12.85 9.46 0.67
C GLN A 75 -13.29 8.65 1.88
N TRP A 76 -14.50 8.09 1.87
CA TRP A 76 -14.97 7.19 2.92
C TRP A 76 -14.13 5.91 3.00
N LEU A 77 -13.66 5.41 1.85
CA LEU A 77 -12.68 4.33 1.86
C LEU A 77 -11.38 4.75 2.56
N CYS A 78 -10.84 5.92 2.22
CA CYS A 78 -9.61 6.40 2.84
C CYS A 78 -9.76 6.57 4.35
N LEU A 79 -10.87 7.16 4.80
CA LEU A 79 -11.17 7.34 6.22
C LEU A 79 -11.29 5.99 6.95
N LEU A 80 -12.07 5.05 6.41
CA LEU A 80 -12.27 3.74 7.04
C LEU A 80 -10.98 2.92 7.02
N ASN A 81 -10.23 2.98 5.93
CA ASN A 81 -8.94 2.29 5.78
C ASN A 81 -7.91 2.80 6.79
N MET A 82 -7.81 4.13 6.98
CA MET A 82 -6.94 4.71 8.01
C MET A 82 -7.42 4.35 9.42
N PHE A 83 -8.73 4.45 9.67
CA PHE A 83 -9.28 4.12 10.99
C PHE A 83 -9.05 2.64 11.34
N MET A 84 -9.41 1.73 10.45
CA MET A 84 -9.23 0.29 10.68
C MET A 84 -7.75 -0.11 10.60
N GLY A 85 -7.06 0.25 9.52
CA GLY A 85 -5.69 -0.20 9.25
C GLY A 85 -4.62 0.44 10.13
N VAL A 86 -4.89 1.62 10.71
CA VAL A 86 -3.94 2.28 11.61
C VAL A 86 -4.47 2.27 13.04
N VAL A 87 -5.58 2.96 13.32
CA VAL A 87 -6.04 3.16 14.70
C VAL A 87 -6.42 1.83 15.35
N VAL A 88 -7.36 1.09 14.75
CA VAL A 88 -7.83 -0.19 15.30
C VAL A 88 -6.70 -1.23 15.28
N ALA A 89 -5.96 -1.31 14.18
CA ALA A 89 -4.88 -2.28 14.02
C ALA A 89 -3.77 -2.10 15.07
N PHE A 90 -3.30 -0.88 15.32
CA PHE A 90 -2.24 -0.64 16.29
C PHE A 90 -2.72 -0.74 17.74
N ILE A 91 -3.90 -0.19 18.06
CA ILE A 91 -4.42 -0.17 19.45
C ILE A 91 -4.81 -1.59 19.89
N PHE A 92 -5.59 -2.31 19.08
CA PHE A 92 -6.18 -3.59 19.49
C PHE A 92 -5.34 -4.80 19.12
N PHE A 93 -4.68 -4.80 17.96
CA PHE A 93 -3.97 -5.98 17.45
C PHE A 93 -2.46 -5.90 17.58
N GLY A 94 -1.84 -4.74 17.46
CA GLY A 94 -0.40 -4.61 17.42
C GLY A 94 0.30 -5.25 18.62
N ARG A 95 -0.05 -4.80 19.84
CA ARG A 95 0.55 -5.32 21.07
C ARG A 95 0.27 -6.81 21.30
N ARG A 96 -0.96 -7.25 21.01
CA ARG A 96 -1.36 -8.65 21.18
C ARG A 96 -0.62 -9.57 20.22
N THR A 97 -0.56 -9.21 18.94
CA THR A 97 0.15 -9.96 17.90
C THR A 97 1.65 -10.08 18.24
N ARG A 98 2.25 -9.00 18.72
CA ARG A 98 3.65 -9.01 19.16
C ARG A 98 3.88 -9.97 20.31
N LYS A 99 3.11 -9.85 21.41
CA LYS A 99 3.25 -10.70 22.60
C LYS A 99 3.02 -12.18 22.27
N LEU A 100 1.99 -12.50 21.50
CA LEU A 100 1.71 -13.86 21.07
C LEU A 100 2.81 -14.40 20.16
N GLY A 101 3.32 -13.58 19.24
CA GLY A 101 4.42 -13.94 18.35
C GLY A 101 5.70 -14.26 19.09
N GLU A 102 6.02 -13.57 20.19
CA GLU A 102 7.15 -13.84 21.06
C GLU A 102 6.93 -15.08 21.92
N ALA A 103 5.79 -15.17 22.60
CA ALA A 103 5.46 -16.30 23.47
C ALA A 103 5.49 -17.64 22.74
N HIS A 104 5.04 -17.68 21.49
CA HIS A 104 5.06 -18.89 20.65
C HIS A 104 6.32 -19.03 19.78
N ASN A 105 7.25 -18.08 19.86
CA ASN A 105 8.41 -18.01 18.97
C ASN A 105 8.05 -18.15 17.48
N ALA A 106 6.87 -17.63 17.09
CA ALA A 106 6.36 -17.71 15.73
C ALA A 106 7.14 -16.79 14.80
N ARG A 107 7.50 -17.29 13.60
CA ARG A 107 8.25 -16.54 12.58
C ARG A 107 7.37 -16.02 11.45
N THR A 108 6.18 -16.59 11.29
CA THR A 108 5.22 -16.19 10.26
C THR A 108 3.82 -16.08 10.86
N PHE A 109 2.94 -15.31 10.22
CA PHE A 109 1.57 -15.15 10.68
C PHE A 109 0.76 -16.48 10.67
N PRO A 110 0.84 -17.34 9.62
CA PRO A 110 0.21 -18.65 9.67
C PRO A 110 0.72 -19.53 10.84
N GLN A 111 2.02 -19.50 11.10
CA GLN A 111 2.61 -20.24 12.21
C GLN A 111 2.08 -19.73 13.56
N LEU A 112 1.95 -18.40 13.72
CA LEU A 112 1.39 -17.81 14.92
C LEU A 112 -0.02 -18.33 15.22
N LEU A 113 -0.88 -18.33 14.23
CA LEU A 113 -2.26 -18.81 14.39
C LEU A 113 -2.32 -20.30 14.62
N GLY A 114 -1.52 -21.09 13.89
CA GLY A 114 -1.43 -22.53 14.09
C GLY A 114 -0.99 -22.94 15.50
N LEU A 115 0.00 -22.25 16.05
CA LEU A 115 0.49 -22.47 17.41
C LEU A 115 -0.52 -22.00 18.47
N HIS A 116 -1.13 -20.84 18.26
CA HIS A 116 -2.11 -20.27 19.18
C HIS A 116 -3.36 -21.15 19.31
N TYR A 117 -3.91 -21.60 18.19
CA TYR A 117 -5.08 -22.49 18.16
C TYR A 117 -4.72 -23.98 18.28
N LYS A 118 -3.44 -24.33 18.42
CA LYS A 118 -2.93 -25.73 18.48
C LYS A 118 -3.44 -26.58 17.33
N SER A 119 -3.53 -26.01 16.14
CA SER A 119 -4.11 -26.65 14.95
C SER A 119 -3.22 -26.48 13.73
N ARG A 120 -2.68 -27.60 13.25
CA ARG A 120 -1.90 -27.65 12.00
C ARG A 120 -2.76 -27.36 10.77
N SER A 121 -4.03 -27.74 10.81
CA SER A 121 -4.97 -27.48 9.71
C SER A 121 -5.20 -25.98 9.51
N ILE A 122 -5.37 -25.21 10.59
CA ILE A 122 -5.48 -23.73 10.54
C ILE A 122 -4.21 -23.14 9.94
N GLN A 123 -3.03 -23.60 10.36
CA GLN A 123 -1.77 -23.11 9.82
C GLN A 123 -1.67 -23.36 8.30
N ILE A 124 -1.97 -24.56 7.85
CA ILE A 124 -1.91 -24.93 6.43
C ILE A 124 -2.93 -24.14 5.63
N PHE A 125 -4.17 -24.03 6.11
CA PHE A 125 -5.24 -23.29 5.43
C PHE A 125 -4.87 -21.83 5.21
N ILE A 126 -4.40 -21.15 6.25
CA ILE A 126 -4.00 -19.73 6.16
C ILE A 126 -2.75 -19.57 5.27
N ALA A 127 -1.77 -20.48 5.40
CA ALA A 127 -0.59 -20.46 4.55
C ALA A 127 -0.96 -20.64 3.07
N SER A 128 -1.92 -21.52 2.75
CA SER A 128 -2.40 -21.73 1.38
C SER A 128 -3.10 -20.49 0.82
N ILE A 129 -3.95 -19.84 1.60
CA ILE A 129 -4.61 -18.59 1.19
C ILE A 129 -3.56 -17.51 0.89
N ILE A 130 -2.58 -17.34 1.76
CA ILE A 130 -1.51 -16.36 1.57
C ILE A 130 -0.66 -16.71 0.35
N PHE A 131 -0.31 -18.00 0.18
CA PHE A 131 0.50 -18.46 -0.95
C PHE A 131 -0.16 -18.26 -2.31
N ILE A 132 -1.49 -18.37 -2.38
CA ILE A 132 -2.25 -18.13 -3.61
C ILE A 132 -2.55 -16.64 -3.79
N GLY A 133 -3.02 -15.97 -2.74
CA GLY A 133 -3.51 -14.59 -2.82
C GLY A 133 -2.40 -13.55 -2.97
N MET A 134 -1.27 -13.72 -2.27
CA MET A 134 -0.20 -12.71 -2.28
C MET A 134 0.50 -12.55 -3.63
N PRO A 135 0.79 -13.60 -4.42
CA PRO A 135 1.31 -13.42 -5.76
C PRO A 135 0.36 -12.69 -6.70
N LEU A 136 -0.95 -12.93 -6.61
CA LEU A 136 -1.96 -12.20 -7.39
C LEU A 136 -1.96 -10.71 -7.01
N TYR A 137 -1.93 -10.41 -5.73
CA TYR A 137 -1.81 -9.03 -5.24
C TYR A 137 -0.52 -8.37 -5.73
N ALA A 138 0.63 -9.05 -5.61
CA ALA A 138 1.92 -8.54 -6.05
C ALA A 138 1.93 -8.26 -7.56
N ALA A 139 1.34 -9.14 -8.38
CA ALA A 139 1.25 -8.95 -9.82
C ALA A 139 0.51 -7.67 -10.20
N VAL A 140 -0.61 -7.37 -9.51
CA VAL A 140 -1.38 -6.13 -9.74
C VAL A 140 -0.57 -4.89 -9.37
N VAL A 141 0.12 -4.92 -8.23
CA VAL A 141 0.95 -3.81 -7.76
C VAL A 141 2.14 -3.57 -8.70
N MET A 142 2.81 -4.65 -9.13
CA MET A 142 3.93 -4.57 -10.08
C MET A 142 3.48 -4.04 -11.45
N LYS A 143 2.31 -4.45 -11.92
CA LYS A 143 1.74 -3.91 -13.16
C LYS A 143 1.54 -2.40 -13.07
N GLY A 144 1.04 -1.89 -11.95
CA GLY A 144 0.90 -0.44 -11.74
C GLY A 144 2.21 0.32 -11.88
N GLY A 145 3.31 -0.20 -11.31
CA GLY A 145 4.65 0.37 -11.48
C GLY A 145 5.19 0.25 -12.90
N ALA A 146 4.97 -0.90 -13.54
CA ALA A 146 5.44 -1.14 -14.92
C ALA A 146 4.77 -0.24 -15.95
N VAL A 147 3.46 0.01 -15.83
CA VAL A 147 2.72 0.96 -16.70
C VAL A 147 3.31 2.37 -16.62
N PHE A 148 3.74 2.79 -15.43
CA PHE A 148 4.38 4.08 -15.26
C PHE A 148 5.74 4.13 -16.00
N ILE A 149 6.55 3.07 -15.90
CA ILE A 149 7.84 2.95 -16.59
C ILE A 149 7.64 2.91 -18.11
N GLU A 150 6.67 2.13 -18.60
CA GLU A 150 6.27 2.08 -20.02
C GLU A 150 5.98 3.48 -20.56
N GLN A 151 5.13 4.24 -19.89
CA GLN A 151 4.76 5.58 -20.33
C GLN A 151 5.91 6.58 -20.28
N MET A 152 6.80 6.47 -19.29
CA MET A 152 7.91 7.41 -19.15
C MET A 152 9.07 7.16 -20.12
N PHE A 153 9.38 5.89 -20.39
CA PHE A 153 10.52 5.50 -21.21
C PHE A 153 10.13 5.01 -22.59
N HIS A 154 8.83 4.94 -22.90
CA HIS A 154 8.29 4.44 -24.18
C HIS A 154 8.82 3.04 -24.56
N ILE A 155 8.92 2.15 -23.58
CA ILE A 155 9.32 0.76 -23.74
C ILE A 155 8.10 -0.15 -23.61
N ASP A 156 8.20 -1.37 -24.13
CA ASP A 156 7.12 -2.37 -24.02
C ASP A 156 6.79 -2.69 -22.56
N LEU A 157 5.48 -2.86 -22.27
CA LEU A 157 4.97 -3.14 -20.92
C LEU A 157 5.57 -4.41 -20.32
N HIS A 158 5.75 -5.46 -21.13
CA HIS A 158 6.30 -6.72 -20.63
C HIS A 158 7.78 -6.59 -20.27
N LEU A 159 8.53 -5.81 -21.06
CA LEU A 159 9.92 -5.48 -20.74
C LEU A 159 10.01 -4.63 -19.47
N ALA A 160 9.17 -3.61 -19.34
CA ALA A 160 9.08 -2.77 -18.13
C ALA A 160 8.76 -3.61 -16.88
N LEU A 161 7.79 -4.52 -17.00
CA LEU A 161 7.39 -5.43 -15.92
C LEU A 161 8.53 -6.40 -15.54
N LEU A 162 9.23 -6.95 -16.52
CA LEU A 162 10.38 -7.84 -16.28
C LEU A 162 11.50 -7.12 -15.54
N ILE A 163 11.91 -5.94 -16.02
CA ILE A 163 12.97 -5.14 -15.40
C ILE A 163 12.57 -4.78 -13.96
N PHE A 164 11.35 -4.27 -13.76
CA PHE A 164 10.86 -3.89 -12.45
C PHE A 164 10.82 -5.07 -11.48
N THR A 165 10.33 -6.22 -11.94
CA THR A 165 10.27 -7.45 -11.14
C THR A 165 11.67 -7.94 -10.74
N LEU A 166 12.63 -7.93 -11.66
CA LEU A 166 14.01 -8.34 -11.37
C LEU A 166 14.68 -7.43 -10.33
N ILE A 167 14.47 -6.12 -10.44
CA ILE A 167 15.00 -5.15 -9.48
C ILE A 167 14.42 -5.39 -8.09
N VAL A 168 13.09 -5.53 -7.99
CA VAL A 168 12.41 -5.77 -6.71
C VAL A 168 12.85 -7.10 -6.11
N ALA A 169 12.88 -8.17 -6.92
CA ALA A 169 13.32 -9.49 -6.47
C ALA A 169 14.76 -9.46 -5.95
N ALA A 170 15.66 -8.77 -6.64
CA ALA A 170 17.07 -8.68 -6.27
C ALA A 170 17.25 -8.12 -4.85
N TYR A 171 16.67 -6.97 -4.52
CA TYR A 171 16.86 -6.39 -3.18
C TYR A 171 16.04 -7.08 -2.08
N VAL A 172 14.89 -7.66 -2.42
CA VAL A 172 14.07 -8.40 -1.45
C VAL A 172 14.72 -9.72 -1.07
N ILE A 173 15.19 -10.49 -2.05
CA ILE A 173 15.83 -11.79 -1.82
C ILE A 173 17.13 -11.61 -1.03
N THR A 174 17.92 -10.62 -1.37
CA THR A 174 19.22 -10.38 -0.71
C THR A 174 19.07 -9.73 0.65
N GLY A 175 18.26 -8.68 0.77
CA GLY A 175 18.16 -7.84 1.97
C GLY A 175 17.21 -8.37 3.05
N GLY A 176 16.31 -9.31 2.72
CA GLY A 176 15.28 -9.78 3.63
C GLY A 176 14.37 -8.64 4.12
N ILE A 177 13.69 -8.84 5.24
CA ILE A 177 12.76 -7.83 5.78
C ILE A 177 13.45 -6.52 6.17
N LYS A 178 14.72 -6.54 6.62
CA LYS A 178 15.45 -5.32 6.98
C LYS A 178 15.71 -4.44 5.75
N GLY A 179 16.13 -5.06 4.64
CA GLY A 179 16.31 -4.34 3.38
C GLY A 179 15.02 -3.69 2.91
N VAL A 180 13.92 -4.44 2.94
CA VAL A 180 12.57 -3.93 2.60
C VAL A 180 12.18 -2.75 3.50
N LEU A 181 12.36 -2.88 4.82
CA LEU A 181 11.99 -1.81 5.76
C LEU A 181 12.76 -0.51 5.54
N TYR A 182 14.06 -0.59 5.21
CA TYR A 182 14.86 0.60 4.92
C TYR A 182 14.47 1.26 3.60
N THR A 183 14.24 0.46 2.56
CA THR A 183 13.79 0.98 1.26
C THR A 183 12.39 1.59 1.37
N ASP A 184 11.47 0.91 2.05
CA ASP A 184 10.11 1.40 2.31
C ASP A 184 10.12 2.73 3.09
N ALA A 185 10.97 2.85 4.12
CA ALA A 185 11.06 4.07 4.92
C ALA A 185 11.51 5.27 4.07
N LEU A 186 12.49 5.09 3.19
CA LEU A 186 12.90 6.12 2.24
C LEU A 186 11.76 6.46 1.28
N GLN A 187 11.12 5.45 0.71
CA GLN A 187 10.01 5.61 -0.22
C GLN A 187 8.82 6.34 0.43
N ALA A 188 8.52 6.04 1.71
CA ALA A 188 7.48 6.75 2.44
C ALA A 188 7.72 8.26 2.51
N VAL A 189 8.95 8.65 2.82
CA VAL A 189 9.32 10.09 2.89
C VAL A 189 9.18 10.74 1.52
N ILE A 190 9.68 10.10 0.46
CA ILE A 190 9.56 10.60 -0.91
C ILE A 190 8.09 10.71 -1.32
N MET A 191 7.31 9.64 -1.13
CA MET A 191 5.88 9.64 -1.49
C MET A 191 5.11 10.72 -0.74
N PHE A 192 5.33 10.87 0.56
CA PHE A 192 4.66 11.89 1.36
C PHE A 192 4.99 13.31 0.87
N ALA A 193 6.28 13.58 0.63
CA ALA A 193 6.72 14.88 0.09
C ALA A 193 6.13 15.15 -1.30
N CYS A 194 6.15 14.16 -2.19
CA CYS A 194 5.58 14.28 -3.53
C CYS A 194 4.05 14.50 -3.51
N MET A 195 3.33 13.79 -2.64
CA MET A 195 1.86 13.96 -2.52
C MET A 195 1.49 15.35 -1.98
N LEU A 196 2.23 15.86 -1.00
CA LEU A 196 2.05 17.24 -0.52
C LEU A 196 2.36 18.26 -1.62
N PHE A 197 3.46 18.07 -2.34
CA PHE A 197 3.82 18.92 -3.46
C PHE A 197 2.72 18.95 -4.53
N LEU A 198 2.22 17.77 -4.94
CA LEU A 198 1.15 17.66 -5.93
C LEU A 198 -0.15 18.32 -5.46
N LEU A 199 -0.50 18.17 -4.17
CA LEU A 199 -1.67 18.80 -3.59
C LEU A 199 -1.60 20.35 -3.72
N PHE A 200 -0.50 20.95 -3.25
CA PHE A 200 -0.32 22.39 -3.31
C PHE A 200 -0.17 22.89 -4.75
N TRP A 201 0.57 22.17 -5.59
CA TRP A 201 0.77 22.51 -6.99
C TRP A 201 -0.53 22.48 -7.78
N PHE A 202 -1.41 21.52 -7.51
CA PHE A 202 -2.72 21.42 -8.16
C PHE A 202 -3.59 22.67 -7.89
N TYR A 203 -3.71 23.05 -6.62
CA TYR A 203 -4.48 24.26 -6.26
C TYR A 203 -3.84 25.54 -6.80
N HIS A 204 -2.53 25.61 -6.83
CA HIS A 204 -1.81 26.76 -7.41
C HIS A 204 -2.05 26.90 -8.92
N ILE A 205 -1.96 25.79 -9.69
CA ILE A 205 -2.24 25.85 -11.14
C ILE A 205 -3.68 26.20 -11.45
N MET A 206 -4.62 25.68 -10.65
CA MET A 206 -6.04 25.96 -10.86
C MET A 206 -6.44 27.37 -10.45
N ASP A 207 -5.56 28.11 -9.76
CA ASP A 207 -5.82 29.43 -9.19
C ASP A 207 -7.15 29.48 -8.44
N MET A 208 -7.41 28.44 -7.64
CA MET A 208 -8.66 28.26 -6.91
C MET A 208 -8.39 27.80 -5.49
N GLY A 209 -9.21 28.27 -4.54
CA GLY A 209 -9.25 27.74 -3.19
C GLY A 209 -9.93 26.37 -3.11
N PHE A 210 -9.71 25.68 -1.98
CA PHE A 210 -10.32 24.36 -1.73
C PHE A 210 -11.85 24.35 -1.86
N ILE A 211 -12.52 25.40 -1.36
CA ILE A 211 -13.99 25.51 -1.40
C ILE A 211 -14.46 25.74 -2.85
N GLU A 212 -13.81 26.63 -3.57
CA GLU A 212 -14.16 26.95 -4.95
C GLU A 212 -13.96 25.74 -5.88
N ALA A 213 -12.86 25.00 -5.72
CA ALA A 213 -12.61 23.79 -6.50
C ALA A 213 -13.70 22.72 -6.24
N ASN A 214 -14.14 22.54 -4.99
CA ASN A 214 -15.23 21.62 -4.67
C ASN A 214 -16.58 22.10 -5.24
N GLN A 215 -16.84 23.41 -5.23
CA GLN A 215 -18.04 23.97 -5.84
C GLN A 215 -18.06 23.72 -7.36
N LYS A 216 -16.96 24.01 -8.06
CA LYS A 216 -16.83 23.70 -9.50
C LYS A 216 -17.03 22.21 -9.79
N LEU A 217 -16.51 21.33 -8.93
CA LEU A 217 -16.73 19.89 -9.07
C LEU A 217 -18.21 19.51 -8.90
N THR A 218 -18.95 20.25 -8.08
CA THR A 218 -20.41 20.08 -7.93
C THR A 218 -21.15 20.61 -9.17
N ASP A 219 -20.75 21.75 -9.69
CA ASP A 219 -21.40 22.43 -10.83
C ASP A 219 -21.33 21.59 -12.11
N ILE A 220 -20.29 20.77 -12.28
CA ILE A 220 -20.16 19.86 -13.43
C ILE A 220 -20.98 18.56 -13.28
N ALA A 221 -21.76 18.37 -12.22
CA ALA A 221 -22.62 17.19 -12.06
C ALA A 221 -23.53 16.87 -13.26
N PRO A 222 -24.11 17.89 -13.98
CA PRO A 222 -24.89 17.62 -15.20
C PRO A 222 -24.09 16.96 -16.32
N MET A 223 -22.75 17.11 -16.33
CA MET A 223 -21.85 16.54 -17.33
C MET A 223 -21.52 15.05 -17.11
N VAL A 224 -22.07 14.43 -16.08
CA VAL A 224 -21.91 12.98 -15.84
C VAL A 224 -22.43 12.22 -17.05
N PRO A 225 -21.62 11.32 -17.65
CA PRO A 225 -22.05 10.50 -18.79
C PRO A 225 -23.28 9.66 -18.46
N GLU A 226 -24.22 9.54 -19.42
CA GLU A 226 -25.47 8.83 -19.22
C GLU A 226 -25.29 7.38 -18.73
N ARG A 227 -24.25 6.71 -19.20
CA ARG A 227 -23.88 5.35 -18.73
C ARG A 227 -23.63 5.28 -17.22
N PHE A 228 -23.07 6.32 -16.61
CA PHE A 228 -22.83 6.38 -15.17
C PHE A 228 -24.08 6.83 -14.41
N LYS A 229 -24.89 7.73 -14.98
CA LYS A 229 -26.18 8.11 -14.39
C LYS A 229 -27.09 6.88 -14.28
N ALA A 230 -27.14 6.06 -15.34
CA ALA A 230 -27.90 4.80 -15.34
C ALA A 230 -27.45 3.81 -14.24
N LEU A 231 -26.19 3.87 -13.78
CA LEU A 231 -25.66 3.08 -12.68
C LEU A 231 -25.87 3.73 -11.30
N GLY A 232 -26.44 4.95 -11.26
CA GLY A 232 -26.74 5.66 -10.04
C GLY A 232 -25.77 6.79 -9.64
N HIS A 233 -24.92 7.26 -10.56
CA HIS A 233 -24.03 8.39 -10.32
C HIS A 233 -24.80 9.70 -10.27
N GLN A 234 -24.57 10.52 -9.23
CA GLN A 234 -25.26 11.80 -9.01
C GLN A 234 -24.37 13.03 -9.14
N GLY A 235 -23.09 12.85 -9.44
CA GLY A 235 -22.09 13.90 -9.48
C GLY A 235 -20.85 13.53 -8.67
N TRP A 236 -19.75 14.24 -8.87
CA TRP A 236 -18.46 13.88 -8.26
C TRP A 236 -18.33 14.27 -6.79
N THR A 237 -19.21 15.14 -6.29
CA THR A 237 -19.26 15.52 -4.85
C THR A 237 -20.36 14.79 -4.07
N ALA A 238 -21.24 14.08 -4.75
CA ALA A 238 -22.35 13.32 -4.14
C ALA A 238 -22.05 11.82 -4.07
N MET A 239 -22.66 11.16 -3.10
CA MET A 239 -22.68 9.70 -3.05
C MET A 239 -23.63 9.17 -4.15
N PRO A 240 -23.36 7.98 -4.72
CA PRO A 240 -24.29 7.35 -5.65
C PRO A 240 -25.66 7.09 -5.01
N ILE A 241 -26.70 6.98 -5.83
CA ILE A 241 -28.06 6.64 -5.38
C ILE A 241 -28.03 5.36 -4.54
N SER A 242 -28.59 5.43 -3.34
CA SER A 242 -28.62 4.27 -2.43
C SER A 242 -29.30 3.07 -3.08
N GLY A 243 -28.66 1.90 -2.99
CA GLY A 243 -29.16 0.66 -3.60
C GLY A 243 -28.87 0.52 -5.09
N SER A 244 -28.22 1.50 -5.73
CA SER A 244 -27.79 1.40 -7.13
C SER A 244 -26.55 0.48 -7.29
N PRO A 245 -26.28 -0.06 -8.49
CA PRO A 245 -25.09 -0.86 -8.74
C PRO A 245 -23.78 -0.15 -8.36
N GLN A 246 -23.71 1.15 -8.63
CA GLN A 246 -22.55 1.95 -8.30
C GLN A 246 -22.40 2.16 -6.78
N TRP A 247 -23.52 2.32 -6.07
CA TRP A 247 -23.53 2.40 -4.60
C TRP A 247 -23.04 1.09 -3.97
N TYR A 248 -23.53 -0.05 -4.44
CA TYR A 248 -23.06 -1.35 -3.95
C TYR A 248 -21.57 -1.52 -4.19
N THR A 249 -21.07 -1.19 -5.38
CA THR A 249 -19.62 -1.27 -5.68
C THR A 249 -18.81 -0.37 -4.75
N LEU A 250 -19.23 0.88 -4.57
CA LEU A 250 -18.51 1.82 -3.71
C LEU A 250 -18.56 1.42 -2.24
N VAL A 251 -19.76 1.14 -1.71
CA VAL A 251 -19.94 0.93 -0.28
C VAL A 251 -19.51 -0.47 0.15
N THR A 252 -19.98 -1.52 -0.54
CA THR A 252 -19.69 -2.89 -0.08
C THR A 252 -18.31 -3.37 -0.49
N SER A 253 -17.93 -3.20 -1.76
CA SER A 253 -16.65 -3.73 -2.26
C SER A 253 -15.48 -2.84 -1.89
N LEU A 254 -15.60 -1.53 -2.09
CA LEU A 254 -14.49 -0.61 -1.85
C LEU A 254 -14.44 -0.19 -0.37
N ILE A 255 -15.45 0.51 0.14
CA ILE A 255 -15.39 1.09 1.50
C ILE A 255 -15.31 -0.01 2.56
N LEU A 256 -16.26 -0.94 2.58
CA LEU A 256 -16.28 -2.00 3.59
C LEU A 256 -15.25 -3.10 3.29
N GLY A 257 -15.22 -3.62 2.06
CA GLY A 257 -14.34 -4.72 1.68
C GLY A 257 -12.87 -4.38 1.84
N VAL A 258 -12.41 -3.29 1.23
CA VAL A 258 -11.00 -2.86 1.33
C VAL A 258 -10.73 -2.17 2.67
N GLY A 259 -11.63 -1.29 3.13
CA GLY A 259 -11.45 -0.53 4.37
C GLY A 259 -11.31 -1.40 5.62
N ILE A 260 -12.12 -2.45 5.76
CA ILE A 260 -12.02 -3.41 6.87
C ILE A 260 -10.96 -4.48 6.56
N GLY A 261 -10.86 -4.91 5.29
CA GLY A 261 -9.94 -5.96 4.86
C GLY A 261 -8.47 -5.68 5.16
N CYS A 262 -8.08 -4.41 5.28
CA CYS A 262 -6.71 -4.01 5.63
C CYS A 262 -6.24 -4.56 6.99
N LEU A 263 -7.15 -4.85 7.93
CA LEU A 263 -6.81 -5.45 9.23
C LEU A 263 -6.17 -6.83 9.12
N ALA A 264 -6.55 -7.61 8.10
CA ALA A 264 -6.12 -8.99 7.92
C ALA A 264 -4.99 -9.15 6.89
N GLN A 265 -4.49 -8.07 6.31
CA GLN A 265 -3.44 -8.14 5.30
C GLN A 265 -2.12 -8.67 5.89
N PRO A 266 -1.57 -9.79 5.38
CA PRO A 266 -0.41 -10.45 5.98
C PRO A 266 0.82 -9.55 6.04
N GLN A 267 1.06 -8.73 5.02
CA GLN A 267 2.18 -7.81 4.96
C GLN A 267 2.11 -6.70 6.03
N LEU A 268 0.92 -6.33 6.48
CA LEU A 268 0.72 -5.38 7.58
C LEU A 268 0.86 -6.06 8.94
N VAL A 269 0.25 -7.23 9.10
CA VAL A 269 0.27 -7.99 10.36
C VAL A 269 1.68 -8.42 10.76
N VAL A 270 2.52 -8.83 9.82
CA VAL A 270 3.92 -9.19 10.08
C VAL A 270 4.69 -8.01 10.71
N ARG A 271 4.39 -6.77 10.34
CA ARG A 271 5.05 -5.59 10.91
C ARG A 271 4.78 -5.40 12.39
N PHE A 272 3.62 -5.83 12.91
CA PHE A 272 3.37 -5.83 14.36
C PHE A 272 4.28 -6.83 15.11
N MET A 273 4.66 -7.92 14.47
CA MET A 273 5.54 -8.94 15.09
C MET A 273 6.99 -8.49 15.24
N ILE A 274 7.41 -7.43 14.52
CA ILE A 274 8.81 -6.99 14.44
C ILE A 274 9.10 -5.67 15.14
N CYS A 275 8.09 -4.86 15.49
CA CYS A 275 8.24 -3.54 16.05
C CYS A 275 8.66 -3.57 17.53
N LEU A 276 9.66 -2.75 17.91
CA LEU A 276 10.14 -2.62 19.30
C LEU A 276 9.12 -1.96 20.24
N LEU A 277 8.23 -1.12 19.73
CA LEU A 277 7.33 -0.28 20.52
C LEU A 277 6.35 -1.09 21.40
N TYR A 278 6.20 -2.39 21.14
CA TYR A 278 5.28 -3.27 21.84
C TYR A 278 5.96 -4.19 22.89
N THR A 279 7.24 -3.96 23.18
CA THR A 279 8.01 -4.78 24.15
C THR A 279 7.94 -4.26 25.58
N SER A 280 7.41 -3.06 25.82
CA SER A 280 7.24 -2.46 27.15
C SER A 280 5.83 -2.66 27.69
#